data_65764eecbc38e2c6ba06eaefe123f02d
#
_entry.id   65764eecbc38e2c6ba06eaefe123f02d
#
_cell.length_a   1.000
_cell.length_b   1.000
_cell.length_c   1.000
_cell.angle_alpha   90.00
_cell.angle_beta   90.00
_cell.angle_gamma   90.00
#
_symmetry.space_group_name_H-M   'P 1'
#
loop_
_entity.id
_entity.type
_entity.pdbx_description
1 polymer ?
#
loop_
_entity_poly.entity_id
_entity_poly.type
_entity_poly.pdbx_seq_one_letter_code
_entity_poly.pdbx_strand_id
1 'polypeptide(L)'
;MLFRSGFIQLTNQSDLSTRADGCVRENVAGTYLHGIFDEVGFCGRLIETLCRQKGMNSAVSGQMSFWEYKQREYDKLADVIRENMDMEYLYRVMGLA
;
A
#
# COMPACT_ATOMS: atom_id res chain seq x y z
N MET A 1 -18.38 -19.83 19.16
CA MET A 1 -17.49 -19.64 18.01
C MET A 1 -16.45 -18.58 18.36
N LEU A 2 -15.20 -19.00 18.50
CA LEU A 2 -14.14 -18.16 19.03
C LEU A 2 -13.45 -17.40 17.88
N PHE A 3 -13.39 -16.07 17.98
CA PHE A 3 -12.49 -15.27 17.17
C PHE A 3 -11.06 -15.50 17.67
N ARG A 4 -10.15 -15.86 16.77
CA ARG A 4 -8.73 -15.80 17.07
C ARG A 4 -8.26 -14.36 16.86
N SER A 5 -7.87 -13.71 17.94
CA SER A 5 -7.27 -12.38 17.91
C SER A 5 -5.74 -12.47 17.81
N GLY A 6 -5.12 -11.45 17.23
CA GLY A 6 -3.68 -11.29 17.28
C GLY A 6 -2.88 -12.05 16.24
N PHE A 7 -3.32 -12.05 14.98
CA PHE A 7 -2.52 -12.64 13.89
C PHE A 7 -1.39 -11.70 13.38
N ILE A 8 -1.40 -10.44 13.80
CA ILE A 8 -0.35 -9.45 13.52
C ILE A 8 0.29 -9.04 14.83
N GLN A 9 1.61 -8.99 14.87
CA GLN A 9 2.36 -8.46 15.98
C GLN A 9 2.86 -7.06 15.63
N LEU A 10 2.45 -6.07 16.41
CA LEU A 10 2.90 -4.69 16.29
C LEU A 10 3.99 -4.42 17.31
N THR A 11 5.11 -3.84 16.87
CA THR A 11 6.20 -3.43 17.73
C THR A 11 6.29 -1.92 17.77
N ASN A 12 6.23 -1.34 18.96
CA ASN A 12 6.47 0.08 19.16
C ASN A 12 7.95 0.38 19.00
N GLN A 13 8.29 1.28 18.10
CA GLN A 13 9.70 1.62 17.83
C GLN A 13 10.39 2.39 18.95
N SER A 14 9.61 3.06 19.81
CA SER A 14 10.18 3.88 20.88
C SER A 14 10.62 3.06 22.10
N ASP A 15 9.83 2.08 22.50
CA ASP A 15 10.05 1.29 23.70
C ASP A 15 10.19 -0.22 23.44
N LEU A 16 10.12 -0.64 22.17
CA LEU A 16 10.16 -2.03 21.71
C LEU A 16 9.06 -2.93 22.32
N SER A 17 8.04 -2.33 22.92
CA SER A 17 6.88 -3.08 23.37
C SER A 17 6.11 -3.68 22.19
N THR A 18 5.52 -4.84 22.41
CA THR A 18 4.75 -5.55 21.38
C THR A 18 3.31 -5.71 21.81
N ARG A 19 2.40 -5.62 20.86
CA ARG A 19 0.99 -5.94 21.04
C ARG A 19 0.47 -6.72 19.85
N ALA A 20 -0.55 -7.54 20.10
CA ALA A 20 -1.24 -8.25 19.04
C ALA A 20 -2.31 -7.36 18.41
N ASP A 21 -2.49 -7.46 17.10
CA ASP A 21 -3.56 -6.82 16.34
C ASP A 21 -4.22 -7.83 15.43
N GLY A 22 -5.42 -7.48 14.99
CA GLY A 22 -6.17 -8.27 14.04
C GLY A 22 -7.06 -9.34 14.66
N CYS A 23 -7.96 -9.81 13.85
CA CYS A 23 -8.93 -10.84 14.20
C CYS A 23 -9.12 -11.77 13.00
N VAL A 24 -9.14 -13.07 13.26
CA VAL A 24 -9.34 -14.09 12.22
C VAL A 24 -10.47 -15.02 12.64
N ARG A 25 -11.37 -15.27 11.71
CA ARG A 25 -12.43 -16.26 11.85
C ARG A 25 -12.63 -16.98 10.53
N GLU A 26 -12.30 -18.27 10.50
CA GLU A 26 -12.36 -19.08 9.28
C GLU A 26 -11.56 -18.43 8.13
N ASN A 27 -12.24 -17.97 7.07
CA ASN A 27 -11.63 -17.31 5.92
C ASN A 27 -11.78 -15.77 5.94
N VAL A 28 -12.20 -15.23 7.08
CA VAL A 28 -12.35 -13.78 7.28
C VAL A 28 -11.25 -13.28 8.21
N ALA A 29 -10.56 -12.24 7.81
CA ALA A 29 -9.54 -11.57 8.62
C ALA A 29 -9.75 -10.07 8.59
N GLY A 30 -9.49 -9.41 9.71
CA GLY A 30 -9.57 -7.95 9.80
C GLY A 30 -8.47 -7.39 10.68
N THR A 31 -8.05 -6.18 10.38
CA THR A 31 -7.04 -5.44 11.15
C THR A 31 -7.33 -3.95 11.09
N TYR A 32 -6.87 -3.21 12.10
CA TYR A 32 -6.84 -1.75 12.10
C TYR A 32 -5.55 -1.17 11.50
N LEU A 33 -4.62 -2.01 11.09
CA LEU A 33 -3.38 -1.55 10.48
C LEU A 33 -3.66 -0.92 9.11
N HIS A 34 -3.52 0.40 9.04
CA HIS A 34 -3.72 1.15 7.80
C HIS A 34 -2.56 0.93 6.85
N GLY A 35 -2.89 0.83 5.55
CA GLY A 35 -1.88 0.69 4.50
C GLY A 35 -1.25 -0.71 4.39
N ILE A 36 -1.84 -1.73 5.01
CA ILE A 36 -1.28 -3.09 4.98
C ILE A 36 -1.16 -3.65 3.55
N PHE A 37 -2.07 -3.27 2.65
CA PHE A 37 -2.03 -3.68 1.24
C PHE A 37 -1.10 -2.84 0.37
N ASP A 38 -0.61 -1.72 0.90
CA ASP A 38 0.35 -0.87 0.19
C ASP A 38 1.76 -1.46 0.24
N GLU A 39 1.98 -2.36 1.18
CA GLU A 39 3.26 -3.07 1.32
C GLU A 39 3.33 -4.23 0.33
N VAL A 40 4.33 -4.18 -0.54
CA VAL A 40 4.53 -5.17 -1.62
C VAL A 40 4.66 -6.58 -1.06
N GLY A 41 5.42 -6.76 0.00
CA GLY A 41 5.69 -8.06 0.58
C GLY A 41 4.43 -8.74 1.10
N PHE A 42 3.58 -8.02 1.83
CA PHE A 42 2.33 -8.56 2.37
C PHE A 42 1.32 -8.83 1.25
N CYS A 43 1.07 -7.86 0.40
CA CYS A 43 0.09 -7.98 -0.69
C CYS A 43 0.46 -9.11 -1.66
N GLY A 44 1.74 -9.20 -2.03
CA GLY A 44 2.25 -10.26 -2.90
C GLY A 44 2.04 -11.65 -2.31
N ARG A 45 2.38 -11.85 -1.04
CA ARG A 45 2.18 -13.14 -0.35
C ARG A 45 0.72 -13.52 -0.20
N LEU A 46 -0.14 -12.54 0.06
CA LEU A 46 -1.58 -12.78 0.15
C LEU A 46 -2.14 -13.26 -1.19
N ILE A 47 -1.83 -12.56 -2.27
CA ILE A 47 -2.28 -12.93 -3.63
C ILE A 47 -1.74 -14.31 -4.01
N GLU A 48 -0.46 -14.56 -3.76
CA GLU A 48 0.17 -15.87 -4.03
C GLU A 48 -0.54 -17.01 -3.27
N THR A 49 -0.87 -16.79 -2.00
CA THR A 49 -1.60 -17.76 -1.18
C THR A 49 -2.99 -18.02 -1.73
N LEU A 50 -3.73 -16.98 -2.11
CA LEU A 50 -5.07 -17.11 -2.69
C LEU A 50 -5.04 -17.83 -4.04
N CYS A 51 -4.06 -17.52 -4.88
CA CYS A 51 -3.87 -18.22 -6.15
C CYS A 51 -3.58 -19.70 -5.95
N ARG A 52 -2.71 -20.03 -4.98
CA ARG A 52 -2.37 -21.41 -4.65
C ARG A 52 -3.61 -22.19 -4.18
N GLN A 53 -4.44 -21.59 -3.33
CA GLN A 53 -5.68 -22.20 -2.85
C GLN A 53 -6.69 -22.47 -3.99
N LYS A 54 -6.67 -21.64 -5.02
CA LYS A 54 -7.52 -21.80 -6.21
C LYS A 54 -6.89 -22.63 -7.33
N GLY A 55 -5.70 -23.17 -7.13
CA GLY A 55 -4.98 -23.91 -8.16
C GLY A 55 -4.52 -23.07 -9.34
N MET A 56 -4.36 -21.75 -9.15
CA MET A 56 -3.91 -20.82 -10.17
C MET A 56 -2.42 -20.53 -9.99
N ASN A 57 -1.71 -20.33 -11.09
CA ASN A 57 -0.36 -19.81 -11.04
C ASN A 57 -0.39 -18.31 -10.78
N SER A 58 0.35 -17.85 -9.76
CA SER A 58 0.49 -16.42 -9.52
C SER A 58 1.70 -15.89 -10.29
N ALA A 59 1.46 -14.87 -11.09
CA ALA A 59 2.51 -14.12 -11.78
C ALA A 59 2.89 -12.85 -10.98
N VAL A 60 3.05 -12.97 -9.67
CA VAL A 60 3.36 -11.85 -8.78
C VAL A 60 4.87 -11.61 -8.76
N SER A 61 5.48 -11.44 -9.93
CA SER A 61 6.87 -11.04 -10.03
C SER A 61 6.97 -9.57 -10.47
N GLY A 62 7.75 -8.78 -9.75
CA GLY A 62 8.05 -7.40 -10.12
C GLY A 62 6.96 -6.38 -9.79
N GLN A 63 6.18 -6.62 -8.76
CA GLN A 63 5.21 -5.62 -8.30
C GLN A 63 5.92 -4.39 -7.73
N MET A 64 5.52 -3.26 -8.26
CA MET A 64 5.83 -1.94 -7.74
C MET A 64 5.05 -1.69 -6.45
N SER A 65 5.65 -1.01 -5.47
CA SER A 65 4.93 -0.59 -4.28
C SER A 65 3.82 0.41 -4.65
N PHE A 66 2.79 0.49 -3.82
CA PHE A 66 1.73 1.49 -4.00
C PHE A 66 2.29 2.92 -4.00
N TRP A 67 3.33 3.16 -3.19
CA TRP A 67 4.03 4.44 -3.15
C TRP A 67 4.71 4.79 -4.48
N GLU A 68 5.47 3.85 -5.04
CA GLU A 68 6.11 4.03 -6.36
C GLU A 68 5.09 4.23 -7.47
N TYR A 69 3.98 3.49 -7.42
CA TYR A 69 2.88 3.67 -8.35
C TYR A 69 2.30 5.10 -8.28
N LYS A 70 2.04 5.60 -7.06
CA LYS A 70 1.54 6.97 -6.87
C LYS A 70 2.52 8.01 -7.41
N GLN A 71 3.81 7.86 -7.16
CA GLN A 71 4.80 8.79 -7.67
C GLN A 71 4.79 8.85 -9.20
N ARG A 72 4.71 7.72 -9.86
CA ARG A 72 4.58 7.68 -11.32
C ARG A 72 3.33 8.37 -11.83
N GLU A 73 2.20 8.19 -11.17
CA GLU A 73 0.96 8.84 -11.56
C GLU A 73 1.01 10.35 -11.33
N TYR A 74 1.65 10.81 -10.26
CA TYR A 74 1.91 12.24 -10.02
C TYR A 74 2.83 12.84 -11.08
N ASP A 75 3.86 12.13 -11.50
CA ASP A 75 4.76 12.58 -12.56
C ASP A 75 4.00 12.77 -13.89
N LYS A 76 3.14 11.82 -14.25
CA LYS A 76 2.27 11.95 -15.43
C LYS A 76 1.35 13.17 -15.34
N LEU A 77 0.73 13.39 -14.18
CA LEU A 77 -0.11 14.56 -13.95
C LEU A 77 0.68 15.85 -14.08
N ALA A 78 1.88 15.90 -13.52
CA ALA A 78 2.77 17.06 -13.63
C ALA A 78 3.13 17.35 -15.08
N ASP A 79 3.40 16.34 -15.89
CA ASP A 79 3.70 16.51 -17.32
C ASP A 79 2.49 17.06 -18.08
N VAL A 80 1.31 16.55 -17.84
CA VAL A 80 0.07 17.06 -18.44
C VAL A 80 -0.14 18.54 -18.08
N ILE A 81 0.09 18.92 -16.85
CA ILE A 81 -0.02 20.32 -16.41
C ILE A 81 1.00 21.19 -17.14
N ARG A 82 2.27 20.77 -17.22
CA ARG A 82 3.33 21.51 -17.90
C ARG A 82 3.05 21.71 -19.38
N GLU A 83 2.46 20.73 -20.03
CA GLU A 83 2.14 20.78 -21.46
C GLU A 83 0.91 21.64 -21.79
N ASN A 84 0.01 21.83 -20.84
CA ASN A 84 -1.30 22.44 -21.09
C ASN A 84 -1.51 23.78 -20.34
N MET A 85 -0.59 24.21 -19.49
CA MET A 85 -0.69 25.46 -18.74
C MET A 85 0.49 26.39 -19.05
N ASP A 86 0.21 27.69 -18.96
CA ASP A 86 1.27 28.71 -18.98
C ASP A 86 2.03 28.66 -17.64
N MET A 87 3.07 27.84 -17.61
CA MET A 87 3.87 27.62 -16.41
C MET A 87 4.64 28.87 -15.98
N GLU A 88 5.04 29.72 -16.93
CA GLU A 88 5.73 30.96 -16.63
C GLU A 88 4.82 31.93 -15.88
N TYR A 89 3.59 32.09 -16.35
CA TYR A 89 2.57 32.86 -15.68
C TYR A 89 2.26 32.29 -14.28
N LEU A 90 2.10 30.98 -14.18
CA LEU A 90 1.81 30.30 -12.91
C LEU A 90 2.92 30.57 -11.88
N TYR A 91 4.18 30.38 -12.24
CA TYR A 91 5.30 30.61 -11.34
C TYR A 91 5.40 32.08 -10.90
N ARG A 92 5.08 33.00 -11.80
CA ARG A 92 5.04 34.44 -11.49
C ARG A 92 3.98 34.76 -10.44
N VAL A 93 2.76 34.21 -10.62
CA VAL A 93 1.66 34.40 -9.67
C VAL A 93 1.99 33.77 -8.30
N MET A 94 2.69 32.66 -8.29
CA MET A 94 3.13 31.98 -7.06
C MET A 94 4.35 32.65 -6.41
N GLY A 95 4.96 33.63 -7.04
CA GLY A 95 6.17 34.28 -6.54
C GLY A 95 7.43 33.42 -6.65
N LEU A 96 7.45 32.45 -7.55
CA LEU A 96 8.58 31.54 -7.77
C LEU A 96 9.46 31.92 -8.97
N ALA A 97 9.10 32.96 -9.66
CA ALA A 97 9.86 33.48 -10.83
C ALA A 97 10.14 34.94 -10.68
#